data_7df3a5e605860284ad32176779870e55
#
_entry.id   7df3a5e605860284ad32176779870e55
#
_cell.length_a   1.000
_cell.length_b   1.000
_cell.length_c   1.000
_cell.angle_alpha   90.00
_cell.angle_beta   90.00
_cell.angle_gamma   90.00
#
_symmetry.space_group_name_H-M   'P 1'
#
loop_
_entity.id
_entity.type
_entity.pdbx_description
1 polymer ?
#
loop_
_entity_poly.entity_id
_entity_poly.type
_entity_poly.pdbx_seq_one_letter_code
_entity_poly.pdbx_strand_id
1 'polypeptide(L)'
;MIATVVEAYAFWRVTEGGPGLPPSGSPWDSAMPIWKQDLTDEQKWKAVMAAYDLAGVEPRKPEKLHSSLLVASAEAQAAPPPDTPENLGKGQAIYVKRCLVCHGEKGDGKGPVAPYLEPRPRDFVAASFKFRTTQSGEPPTDENLFRIVTRGVPGTAMAGWTTLSEQDRWFVIGYIKKFSDVFTEKGTVVKPAKEVAASAEVIAKGKDVYKRAKCWECHGQEGRGDGEAAPKLKDDAGDRIRAADLTKGWRIKGGREARDIFMRFSTGMDGTPMPSFADSLNEEDRWALAHYVKSLQTAEEPGDPVVLRATRLAGPLPGDPDDARWATAPFLGVPLAGQVLARPRWQNHSVDAVTVRAYYNDSAIAFLLEWDDRSRDTDHQPGPEAELKEATYPLRDLTPGPGDKLRDAIRLQFPVAVPVGPERPHFFLGNAGKPVSLWHWQADLDAAGKNPVVKETADGFQKPVRLQADSAQDVTGKGLWKDGRWKVVMTRPLVPKERARDVTFEPGRLIPFAVHAWDGANGERGLMMALSSWAYVVLEAPVSAWAYLSSLLAVCVVGLVEWWLVRRVRRA
;
A
#
# COMPACT_ATOMS: atom_id res chain seq x y z
N MET A 1 -12.18 14.07 0.53
CA MET A 1 -10.77 14.16 0.03
C MET A 1 -9.76 14.14 1.17
N ILE A 2 -9.88 14.99 2.19
CA ILE A 2 -8.91 15.03 3.31
C ILE A 2 -8.90 13.72 4.10
N ALA A 3 -10.04 13.08 4.30
CA ALA A 3 -10.14 11.80 5.03
C ALA A 3 -9.40 10.60 4.37
N THR A 4 -9.00 10.73 3.12
CA THR A 4 -8.34 9.68 2.35
C THR A 4 -6.91 10.01 1.99
N VAL A 5 -6.49 11.20 2.34
CA VAL A 5 -5.16 11.72 2.07
C VAL A 5 -4.33 11.58 3.33
N VAL A 6 -3.20 10.90 3.25
CA VAL A 6 -2.24 10.87 4.37
C VAL A 6 -1.84 12.30 4.72
N GLU A 7 -1.73 12.59 6.01
CA GLU A 7 -1.43 13.92 6.54
C GLU A 7 -0.19 14.54 5.88
N ALA A 8 0.81 13.73 5.59
CA ALA A 8 2.02 14.16 4.88
C ALA A 8 1.74 14.68 3.46
N TYR A 9 0.79 14.09 2.74
CA TYR A 9 0.39 14.58 1.42
C TYR A 9 -0.42 15.88 1.53
N ALA A 10 -1.31 15.98 2.52
CA ALA A 10 -2.05 17.22 2.78
C ALA A 10 -1.07 18.36 3.13
N PHE A 11 -0.08 18.09 3.98
CA PHE A 11 0.98 19.03 4.30
C PHE A 11 1.80 19.47 3.07
N TRP A 12 2.18 18.49 2.23
CA TRP A 12 2.86 18.77 0.97
C TRP A 12 2.02 19.65 0.04
N ARG A 13 0.72 19.39 -0.09
CA ARG A 13 -0.21 20.20 -0.90
C ARG A 13 -0.34 21.62 -0.36
N VAL A 14 -0.37 21.82 0.94
CA VAL A 14 -0.35 23.15 1.56
C VAL A 14 1.00 23.83 1.30
N THR A 15 2.09 23.09 1.34
CA THR A 15 3.44 23.64 1.15
C THR A 15 3.70 24.03 -0.32
N GLU A 16 3.43 23.16 -1.27
CA GLU A 16 3.79 23.33 -2.68
C GLU A 16 2.64 23.85 -3.57
N GLY A 17 1.47 24.07 -2.98
CA GLY A 17 0.29 24.52 -3.69
C GLY A 17 -0.33 23.46 -4.60
N GLY A 18 -1.33 23.85 -5.36
CA GLY A 18 -1.83 23.09 -6.51
C GLY A 18 -1.02 23.49 -7.75
N PRO A 19 -0.35 22.56 -8.47
CA PRO A 19 0.10 22.89 -9.80
C PRO A 19 -1.15 23.31 -10.58
N GLY A 20 -1.16 24.57 -11.05
CA GLY A 20 -2.28 25.11 -11.81
C GLY A 20 -2.63 24.18 -12.95
N LEU A 21 -3.89 23.81 -13.07
CA LEU A 21 -4.42 23.24 -14.30
C LEU A 21 -4.29 24.32 -15.40
N PRO A 22 -4.12 23.93 -16.66
CA PRO A 22 -3.91 24.89 -17.73
C PRO A 22 -5.04 25.93 -17.82
N PRO A 23 -4.81 27.11 -18.40
CA PRO A 23 -5.69 28.28 -18.34
C PRO A 23 -7.07 28.15 -19.00
N SER A 24 -7.56 26.97 -19.25
CA SER A 24 -8.82 26.70 -19.96
C SER A 24 -10.07 26.69 -19.09
N GLY A 25 -10.05 27.33 -17.92
CA GLY A 25 -11.29 27.75 -17.24
C GLY A 25 -12.17 26.62 -16.71
N SER A 26 -11.60 25.61 -16.11
CA SER A 26 -12.37 24.63 -15.33
C SER A 26 -12.68 25.19 -13.94
N PRO A 27 -13.88 25.00 -13.37
CA PRO A 27 -14.23 25.41 -12.00
C PRO A 27 -13.40 24.73 -10.90
N TRP A 28 -12.44 23.92 -11.28
CA TRP A 28 -11.48 23.18 -10.45
C TRP A 28 -10.09 23.81 -10.41
N ASP A 29 -9.90 24.95 -11.08
CA ASP A 29 -8.74 25.82 -10.91
C ASP A 29 -8.74 26.42 -9.48
N SER A 30 -8.72 25.56 -8.48
CA SER A 30 -8.31 25.98 -7.17
C SER A 30 -6.80 26.18 -7.26
N ALA A 31 -6.41 27.38 -7.63
CA ALA A 31 -5.09 27.90 -7.38
C ALA A 31 -4.89 27.90 -5.85
N MET A 32 -4.60 26.72 -5.28
CA MET A 32 -4.13 26.67 -3.91
C MET A 32 -2.76 27.33 -3.92
N PRO A 33 -2.58 28.51 -3.30
CA PRO A 33 -1.32 29.22 -3.32
C PRO A 33 -0.20 28.36 -2.75
N ILE A 34 1.02 28.60 -3.20
CA ILE A 34 2.21 28.03 -2.59
C ILE A 34 2.43 28.75 -1.26
N TRP A 35 2.14 28.09 -0.14
CA TRP A 35 2.30 28.66 1.20
C TRP A 35 3.70 28.46 1.78
N LYS A 36 4.66 28.03 0.95
CA LYS A 36 6.02 27.68 1.36
C LYS A 36 6.79 28.86 1.97
N GLN A 37 6.54 30.03 1.46
CA GLN A 37 7.23 31.26 1.88
C GLN A 37 6.44 32.07 2.90
N ASP A 38 5.12 31.89 2.97
CA ASP A 38 4.22 32.71 3.78
C ASP A 38 3.87 32.09 5.13
N LEU A 39 4.01 30.76 5.27
CA LEU A 39 3.67 30.05 6.49
C LEU A 39 4.86 29.21 6.98
N THR A 40 5.09 29.26 8.29
CA THR A 40 6.00 28.31 8.96
C THR A 40 5.44 26.89 8.89
N ASP A 41 6.29 25.88 9.05
CA ASP A 41 5.86 24.49 9.04
C ASP A 41 4.85 24.17 10.15
N GLU A 42 4.97 24.83 11.31
CA GLU A 42 3.98 24.74 12.39
C GLU A 42 2.62 25.30 11.96
N GLN A 43 2.60 26.43 11.26
CA GLN A 43 1.37 27.02 10.74
C GLN A 43 0.74 26.16 9.65
N LYS A 44 1.55 25.56 8.77
CA LYS A 44 1.07 24.61 7.75
C LYS A 44 0.45 23.38 8.39
N TRP A 45 1.10 22.81 9.42
CA TRP A 45 0.54 21.68 10.17
C TRP A 45 -0.76 22.07 10.89
N LYS A 46 -0.83 23.25 11.49
CA LYS A 46 -2.08 23.75 12.09
C LYS A 46 -3.19 23.88 11.06
N ALA A 47 -2.88 24.35 9.84
CA ALA A 47 -3.85 24.43 8.75
C ALA A 47 -4.32 23.04 8.28
N VAL A 48 -3.42 22.07 8.18
CA VAL A 48 -3.76 20.67 7.87
C VAL A 48 -4.65 20.09 8.97
N MET A 49 -4.27 20.26 10.23
CA MET A 49 -5.04 19.76 11.38
C MET A 49 -6.42 20.41 11.47
N ALA A 50 -6.52 21.72 11.25
CA ALA A 50 -7.80 22.41 11.17
C ALA A 50 -8.68 21.92 10.01
N ALA A 51 -8.07 21.57 8.86
CA ALA A 51 -8.80 20.98 7.75
C ALA A 51 -9.34 19.58 8.07
N TYR A 52 -8.61 18.77 8.85
CA TYR A 52 -9.09 17.48 9.37
C TYR A 52 -10.24 17.68 10.37
N ASP A 53 -10.11 18.63 11.29
CA ASP A 53 -11.13 18.97 12.27
C ASP A 53 -12.42 19.48 11.59
N LEU A 54 -12.30 20.41 10.64
CA LEU A 54 -13.42 20.90 9.83
C LEU A 54 -14.08 19.79 8.97
N ALA A 55 -13.32 18.76 8.60
CA ALA A 55 -13.83 17.60 7.91
C ALA A 55 -14.49 16.58 8.86
N GLY A 56 -14.44 16.81 10.18
CA GLY A 56 -14.91 15.86 11.20
C GLY A 56 -14.08 14.58 11.25
N VAL A 57 -12.80 14.65 10.86
CA VAL A 57 -11.89 13.52 10.81
C VAL A 57 -10.82 13.71 11.86
N GLU A 58 -10.76 12.82 12.84
CA GLU A 58 -9.62 12.80 13.75
C GLU A 58 -8.36 12.36 12.98
N PRO A 59 -7.21 13.03 13.20
CA PRO A 59 -5.93 12.53 12.71
C PRO A 59 -5.71 11.11 13.20
N ARG A 60 -5.14 10.25 12.38
CA ARG A 60 -4.98 8.83 12.67
C ARG A 60 -4.29 8.62 14.01
N LYS A 61 -5.03 8.11 14.99
CA LYS A 61 -4.45 7.51 16.19
C LYS A 61 -4.23 6.02 15.88
N PRO A 62 -3.01 5.48 15.98
CA PRO A 62 -2.68 4.10 15.60
C PRO A 62 -3.58 3.04 16.24
N GLU A 63 -4.06 3.27 17.44
CA GLU A 63 -4.83 2.30 18.23
C GLU A 63 -6.29 2.09 17.78
N LYS A 64 -6.86 2.97 16.95
CA LYS A 64 -8.28 2.87 16.56
C LYS A 64 -8.55 2.30 15.16
N LEU A 65 -7.53 2.09 14.33
CA LEU A 65 -7.75 1.56 12.97
C LEU A 65 -8.15 0.08 12.95
N HIS A 66 -7.69 -0.70 13.92
CA HIS A 66 -8.02 -2.14 13.99
C HIS A 66 -9.42 -2.44 14.54
N SER A 67 -9.96 -1.63 15.45
CA SER A 67 -11.26 -1.91 16.06
C SER A 67 -12.46 -1.45 15.22
N SER A 68 -12.32 -0.40 14.42
CA SER A 68 -13.43 0.13 13.61
C SER A 68 -13.68 -0.62 12.30
N LEU A 69 -12.70 -1.39 11.80
CA LEU A 69 -12.86 -2.25 10.63
C LEU A 69 -13.48 -3.62 10.97
N LEU A 70 -13.44 -4.04 12.24
CA LEU A 70 -13.89 -5.35 12.69
C LEU A 70 -15.25 -5.34 13.40
N VAL A 71 -15.78 -4.21 13.80
CA VAL A 71 -17.06 -4.13 14.51
C VAL A 71 -17.98 -3.12 13.82
N ALA A 72 -18.45 -3.46 12.64
CA ALA A 72 -19.83 -3.15 12.32
C ALA A 72 -20.63 -4.38 12.76
N SER A 73 -20.86 -4.51 14.09
CA SER A 73 -22.03 -5.22 14.58
C SER A 73 -23.23 -4.72 13.77
N ALA A 74 -24.12 -5.66 13.44
CA ALA A 74 -25.40 -5.40 12.79
C ALA A 74 -26.28 -4.49 13.68
N GLU A 75 -25.94 -3.20 13.80
CA GLU A 75 -26.91 -2.19 14.10
C GLU A 75 -27.83 -2.14 12.88
N ALA A 76 -29.11 -2.26 13.13
CA ALA A 76 -30.12 -2.24 12.09
C ALA A 76 -29.90 -0.98 11.24
N GLN A 77 -29.41 -1.18 10.01
CA GLN A 77 -29.24 -0.10 9.05
C GLN A 77 -30.62 0.51 8.83
N ALA A 78 -30.73 1.83 8.97
CA ALA A 78 -31.96 2.52 8.65
C ALA A 78 -32.35 2.18 7.21
N ALA A 79 -33.67 1.98 6.98
CA ALA A 79 -34.15 1.71 5.63
C ALA A 79 -33.76 2.87 4.68
N PRO A 80 -33.42 2.57 3.41
CA PRO A 80 -33.12 3.61 2.44
C PRO A 80 -34.26 4.65 2.38
N PRO A 81 -33.96 5.95 2.46
CA PRO A 81 -34.97 6.98 2.31
C PRO A 81 -35.57 6.95 0.87
N PRO A 82 -36.80 7.37 0.68
CA PRO A 82 -37.41 7.38 -0.66
C PRO A 82 -36.70 8.36 -1.60
N ASP A 83 -36.64 8.04 -2.89
CA ASP A 83 -36.04 8.84 -3.96
C ASP A 83 -36.89 10.10 -4.29
N THR A 84 -37.13 10.97 -3.31
CA THR A 84 -37.78 12.25 -3.55
C THR A 84 -36.82 13.24 -4.23
N PRO A 85 -37.33 14.23 -5.00
CA PRO A 85 -36.49 15.28 -5.57
C PRO A 85 -35.58 15.97 -4.54
N GLU A 86 -36.07 16.18 -3.32
CA GLU A 86 -35.29 16.75 -2.22
C GLU A 86 -34.12 15.83 -1.80
N ASN A 87 -34.40 14.54 -1.58
CA ASN A 87 -33.38 13.57 -1.17
C ASN A 87 -32.33 13.35 -2.27
N LEU A 88 -32.76 13.30 -3.52
CA LEU A 88 -31.86 13.21 -4.68
C LEU A 88 -31.00 14.48 -4.81
N GLY A 89 -31.55 15.66 -4.54
CA GLY A 89 -30.80 16.91 -4.51
C GLY A 89 -29.69 16.91 -3.41
N LYS A 90 -30.00 16.39 -2.22
CA LYS A 90 -28.99 16.18 -1.16
C LYS A 90 -27.91 15.20 -1.62
N GLY A 91 -28.31 14.08 -2.23
CA GLY A 91 -27.39 13.09 -2.80
C GLY A 91 -26.48 13.67 -3.87
N GLN A 92 -27.02 14.49 -4.77
CA GLN A 92 -26.26 15.20 -5.79
C GLN A 92 -25.21 16.13 -5.18
N ALA A 93 -25.60 16.93 -4.17
CA ALA A 93 -24.68 17.83 -3.50
C ALA A 93 -23.49 17.08 -2.85
N ILE A 94 -23.76 15.93 -2.23
CA ILE A 94 -22.71 15.07 -1.66
C ILE A 94 -21.84 14.49 -2.77
N TYR A 95 -22.45 13.98 -3.85
CA TYR A 95 -21.74 13.43 -4.99
C TYR A 95 -20.75 14.44 -5.59
N VAL A 96 -21.23 15.63 -5.89
CA VAL A 96 -20.40 16.72 -6.45
C VAL A 96 -19.24 17.04 -5.52
N LYS A 97 -19.48 17.11 -4.23
CA LYS A 97 -18.46 17.47 -3.24
C LYS A 97 -17.42 16.37 -2.97
N ARG A 98 -17.81 15.08 -3.06
CA ARG A 98 -17.00 13.97 -2.55
C ARG A 98 -16.63 12.89 -3.58
N CYS A 99 -17.46 12.67 -4.59
CA CYS A 99 -17.37 11.52 -5.48
C CYS A 99 -16.96 11.91 -6.92
N LEU A 100 -17.44 13.06 -7.40
CA LEU A 100 -17.27 13.52 -8.77
C LEU A 100 -15.79 13.56 -9.21
N VAL A 101 -14.88 13.97 -8.31
CA VAL A 101 -13.44 14.11 -8.63
C VAL A 101 -12.81 12.80 -9.15
N CYS A 102 -13.35 11.65 -8.73
CA CYS A 102 -12.95 10.33 -9.20
C CYS A 102 -13.93 9.79 -10.25
N HIS A 103 -15.24 9.83 -9.96
CA HIS A 103 -16.27 9.14 -10.74
C HIS A 103 -16.82 9.95 -11.92
N GLY A 104 -16.42 11.22 -12.08
CA GLY A 104 -16.85 12.09 -13.16
C GLY A 104 -18.23 12.72 -12.94
N GLU A 105 -18.52 13.80 -13.65
CA GLU A 105 -19.80 14.51 -13.58
C GLU A 105 -20.95 13.63 -14.09
N LYS A 106 -20.67 12.81 -15.11
CA LYS A 106 -21.61 11.89 -15.73
C LYS A 106 -21.67 10.52 -15.06
N GLY A 107 -20.90 10.30 -13.99
CA GLY A 107 -20.78 8.99 -13.36
C GLY A 107 -20.04 7.93 -14.18
N ASP A 108 -19.33 8.33 -15.22
CA ASP A 108 -18.66 7.47 -16.21
C ASP A 108 -17.24 7.02 -15.78
N GLY A 109 -16.87 7.24 -14.53
CA GLY A 109 -15.55 6.88 -14.00
C GLY A 109 -14.41 7.74 -14.52
N LYS A 110 -14.69 8.85 -15.24
CA LYS A 110 -13.70 9.72 -15.91
C LYS A 110 -13.53 11.06 -15.20
N GLY A 111 -13.55 11.07 -13.87
CA GLY A 111 -13.25 12.27 -13.11
C GLY A 111 -11.80 12.75 -13.31
N PRO A 112 -11.50 14.01 -12.93
CA PRO A 112 -10.17 14.62 -13.17
C PRO A 112 -8.99 13.82 -12.61
N VAL A 113 -9.17 13.05 -11.53
CA VAL A 113 -8.11 12.21 -10.93
C VAL A 113 -8.12 10.76 -11.42
N ALA A 114 -9.15 10.34 -12.18
CA ALA A 114 -9.25 8.98 -12.69
C ALA A 114 -7.99 8.52 -13.47
N PRO A 115 -7.33 9.38 -14.29
CA PRO A 115 -6.09 9.02 -14.97
C PRO A 115 -4.93 8.62 -14.05
N TYR A 116 -4.99 8.97 -12.77
CA TYR A 116 -3.93 8.69 -11.78
C TYR A 116 -4.27 7.51 -10.85
N LEU A 117 -5.40 6.83 -11.09
CA LEU A 117 -5.90 5.78 -10.21
C LEU A 117 -5.83 4.41 -10.89
N GLU A 118 -5.32 3.41 -10.13
CA GLU A 118 -5.36 2.00 -10.49
C GLU A 118 -5.87 1.18 -9.28
N PRO A 119 -6.92 0.37 -9.42
CA PRO A 119 -7.83 0.32 -10.56
C PRO A 119 -8.62 1.62 -10.74
N ARG A 120 -9.18 1.80 -11.94
CA ARG A 120 -10.01 2.96 -12.26
C ARG A 120 -11.24 3.07 -11.39
N PRO A 121 -11.75 4.29 -11.19
CA PRO A 121 -13.06 4.50 -10.57
C PRO A 121 -14.15 3.77 -11.35
N ARG A 122 -15.15 3.27 -10.62
CA ARG A 122 -16.28 2.58 -11.21
C ARG A 122 -17.06 3.51 -12.15
N ASP A 123 -17.31 3.01 -13.34
CA ASP A 123 -18.28 3.57 -14.28
C ASP A 123 -19.68 3.15 -13.84
N PHE A 124 -20.50 4.11 -13.39
CA PHE A 124 -21.88 3.86 -12.95
C PHE A 124 -22.84 3.80 -14.12
N VAL A 125 -22.47 4.37 -15.27
CA VAL A 125 -23.30 4.32 -16.50
C VAL A 125 -23.24 2.93 -17.11
N ALA A 126 -22.03 2.36 -17.22
CA ALA A 126 -21.85 0.98 -17.67
C ALA A 126 -22.44 -0.04 -16.67
N ALA A 127 -22.60 0.36 -15.41
CA ALA A 127 -23.26 -0.38 -14.32
C ALA A 127 -22.76 -1.80 -14.07
N SER A 128 -21.52 -2.08 -14.43
CA SER A 128 -20.87 -3.38 -14.18
C SER A 128 -20.27 -3.40 -12.78
N PHE A 129 -21.00 -3.95 -11.78
CA PHE A 129 -20.62 -3.92 -10.37
C PHE A 129 -19.93 -5.21 -9.91
N LYS A 130 -18.68 -5.12 -9.45
CA LYS A 130 -17.87 -6.27 -9.05
C LYS A 130 -18.29 -6.91 -7.71
N PHE A 131 -18.77 -6.10 -6.76
CA PHE A 131 -19.04 -6.54 -5.37
C PHE A 131 -20.52 -6.46 -5.05
N ARG A 132 -21.23 -7.54 -5.28
CA ARG A 132 -22.67 -7.66 -5.07
C ARG A 132 -23.03 -9.02 -4.47
N THR A 133 -24.27 -9.13 -4.04
CA THR A 133 -24.88 -10.37 -3.55
C THR A 133 -26.00 -10.87 -4.47
N THR A 134 -26.16 -10.25 -5.63
CA THR A 134 -27.12 -10.64 -6.69
C THR A 134 -26.46 -11.54 -7.71
N GLN A 135 -27.23 -12.20 -8.55
CA GLN A 135 -26.73 -13.07 -9.61
C GLN A 135 -25.84 -12.30 -10.60
N SER A 136 -25.00 -13.02 -11.34
CA SER A 136 -24.11 -12.45 -12.35
C SER A 136 -24.94 -11.70 -13.43
N GLY A 137 -24.51 -10.50 -13.79
CA GLY A 137 -25.20 -9.63 -14.74
C GLY A 137 -26.32 -8.78 -14.16
N GLU A 138 -26.72 -9.00 -12.90
CA GLU A 138 -27.80 -8.25 -12.25
C GLU A 138 -27.27 -7.08 -11.39
N PRO A 139 -28.09 -6.03 -11.17
CA PRO A 139 -27.70 -4.89 -10.34
C PRO A 139 -27.44 -5.29 -8.88
N PRO A 140 -26.52 -4.60 -8.18
CA PRO A 140 -26.32 -4.79 -6.75
C PRO A 140 -27.54 -4.32 -5.95
N THR A 141 -27.72 -4.86 -4.74
CA THR A 141 -28.71 -4.31 -3.81
C THR A 141 -28.26 -2.97 -3.24
N ASP A 142 -29.18 -2.21 -2.66
CA ASP A 142 -28.89 -0.96 -1.98
C ASP A 142 -27.89 -1.17 -0.82
N GLU A 143 -27.99 -2.29 -0.09
CA GLU A 143 -27.08 -2.66 0.97
C GLU A 143 -25.67 -2.98 0.45
N ASN A 144 -25.55 -3.54 -0.77
CA ASN A 144 -24.24 -3.74 -1.40
C ASN A 144 -23.55 -2.41 -1.68
N LEU A 145 -24.28 -1.44 -2.24
CA LEU A 145 -23.78 -0.10 -2.49
C LEU A 145 -23.42 0.62 -1.19
N PHE A 146 -24.30 0.52 -0.18
CA PHE A 146 -24.09 1.11 1.13
C PHE A 146 -22.83 0.58 1.81
N ARG A 147 -22.62 -0.74 1.75
CA ARG A 147 -21.41 -1.37 2.27
C ARG A 147 -20.15 -0.84 1.60
N ILE A 148 -20.16 -0.71 0.26
CA ILE A 148 -19.01 -0.19 -0.48
C ILE A 148 -18.76 1.28 -0.16
N VAL A 149 -19.77 2.11 -0.13
CA VAL A 149 -19.63 3.52 0.25
C VAL A 149 -19.13 3.65 1.69
N THR A 150 -19.63 2.81 2.61
CA THR A 150 -19.25 2.85 4.02
C THR A 150 -17.80 2.39 4.25
N ARG A 151 -17.42 1.24 3.67
CA ARG A 151 -16.12 0.58 3.96
C ARG A 151 -15.02 0.94 2.99
N GLY A 152 -15.38 1.47 1.80
CA GLY A 152 -14.45 1.59 0.69
C GLY A 152 -14.09 0.22 0.09
N VAL A 153 -13.05 0.20 -0.73
CA VAL A 153 -12.52 -1.01 -1.37
C VAL A 153 -11.03 -1.14 -1.03
N PRO A 154 -10.63 -2.12 -0.24
CA PRO A 154 -9.24 -2.30 0.18
C PRO A 154 -8.27 -2.36 -1.00
N GLY A 155 -7.10 -1.76 -0.85
CA GLY A 155 -6.07 -1.72 -1.89
C GLY A 155 -6.42 -0.89 -3.13
N THR A 156 -7.40 0.01 -3.01
CA THR A 156 -7.78 0.97 -4.05
C THR A 156 -7.92 2.38 -3.49
N ALA A 157 -8.05 3.38 -4.37
CA ALA A 157 -8.33 4.75 -3.97
C ALA A 157 -9.78 5.00 -3.49
N MET A 158 -10.68 4.00 -3.59
CA MET A 158 -12.03 4.11 -3.07
C MET A 158 -12.03 3.96 -1.55
N ALA A 159 -12.00 5.08 -0.88
CA ALA A 159 -12.02 5.13 0.58
C ALA A 159 -13.41 4.85 1.17
N GLY A 160 -13.45 4.46 2.44
CA GLY A 160 -14.68 4.39 3.23
C GLY A 160 -15.13 5.79 3.67
N TRP A 161 -16.43 6.04 3.58
CA TRP A 161 -17.04 7.32 3.90
C TRP A 161 -17.81 7.29 5.24
N THR A 162 -17.18 6.73 6.27
CA THR A 162 -17.75 6.73 7.65
C THR A 162 -17.86 8.13 8.24
N THR A 163 -17.20 9.12 7.65
CA THR A 163 -17.33 10.54 8.01
C THR A 163 -18.63 11.18 7.53
N LEU A 164 -19.32 10.55 6.59
CA LEU A 164 -20.69 10.91 6.22
C LEU A 164 -21.65 10.23 7.18
N SER A 165 -22.73 10.93 7.55
CA SER A 165 -23.82 10.30 8.30
C SER A 165 -24.39 9.10 7.52
N GLU A 166 -25.04 8.17 8.21
CA GLU A 166 -25.70 7.05 7.55
C GLU A 166 -26.71 7.54 6.50
N GLN A 167 -27.49 8.56 6.84
CA GLN A 167 -28.47 9.16 5.97
C GLN A 167 -27.85 9.80 4.72
N ASP A 168 -26.70 10.50 4.87
CA ASP A 168 -25.99 11.09 3.74
C ASP A 168 -25.45 10.03 2.79
N ARG A 169 -24.98 8.90 3.33
CA ARG A 169 -24.57 7.75 2.50
C ARG A 169 -25.74 7.18 1.70
N TRP A 170 -26.92 7.09 2.30
CA TRP A 170 -28.13 6.68 1.59
C TRP A 170 -28.54 7.68 0.50
N PHE A 171 -28.49 8.99 0.79
CA PHE A 171 -28.82 10.02 -0.21
C PHE A 171 -27.89 9.94 -1.43
N VAL A 172 -26.58 9.80 -1.23
CA VAL A 172 -25.65 9.71 -2.37
C VAL A 172 -25.84 8.42 -3.16
N ILE A 173 -26.21 7.31 -2.53
CA ILE A 173 -26.53 6.05 -3.23
C ILE A 173 -27.78 6.23 -4.10
N GLY A 174 -28.86 6.85 -3.59
CA GLY A 174 -30.03 7.18 -4.38
C GLY A 174 -29.66 8.00 -5.62
N TYR A 175 -28.78 8.98 -5.49
CA TYR A 175 -28.29 9.75 -6.63
C TYR A 175 -27.43 8.92 -7.61
N ILE A 176 -26.50 8.09 -7.13
CA ILE A 176 -25.66 7.22 -7.96
C ILE A 176 -26.51 6.29 -8.84
N LYS A 177 -27.60 5.77 -8.32
CA LYS A 177 -28.52 4.90 -9.07
C LYS A 177 -29.18 5.59 -10.27
N LYS A 178 -29.20 6.93 -10.32
CA LYS A 178 -29.73 7.69 -11.46
C LYS A 178 -28.81 7.71 -12.69
N PHE A 179 -27.59 7.26 -12.57
CA PHE A 179 -26.67 7.19 -13.71
C PHE A 179 -26.97 6.01 -14.66
N SER A 180 -27.78 5.02 -14.23
CA SER A 180 -28.09 3.85 -15.06
C SER A 180 -29.48 3.30 -14.81
N ASP A 181 -30.17 2.92 -15.90
CA ASP A 181 -31.50 2.31 -15.87
C ASP A 181 -31.48 0.88 -15.30
N VAL A 182 -30.29 0.26 -15.11
CA VAL A 182 -30.18 -1.08 -14.53
C VAL A 182 -30.85 -1.18 -13.15
N PHE A 183 -30.95 -0.09 -12.41
CA PHE A 183 -31.59 -0.03 -11.09
C PHE A 183 -33.12 0.08 -11.12
N THR A 184 -33.72 0.10 -12.29
CA THR A 184 -35.21 0.01 -12.41
C THR A 184 -35.71 -1.39 -12.02
N GLU A 185 -34.86 -2.40 -12.16
CA GLU A 185 -35.12 -3.76 -11.75
C GLU A 185 -34.34 -4.11 -10.47
N LYS A 186 -34.90 -5.04 -9.69
CA LYS A 186 -34.23 -5.56 -8.50
C LYS A 186 -33.50 -6.85 -8.86
N GLY A 187 -32.20 -6.91 -8.50
CA GLY A 187 -31.43 -8.14 -8.67
C GLY A 187 -31.89 -9.26 -7.72
N THR A 188 -31.75 -10.49 -8.19
CA THR A 188 -32.06 -11.72 -7.44
C THR A 188 -30.93 -12.01 -6.45
N VAL A 189 -31.22 -11.88 -5.18
CA VAL A 189 -30.21 -12.08 -4.12
C VAL A 189 -29.86 -13.57 -4.00
N VAL A 190 -28.57 -13.87 -4.14
CA VAL A 190 -28.00 -15.19 -3.87
C VAL A 190 -27.99 -15.40 -2.36
N LYS A 191 -28.77 -16.34 -1.87
CA LYS A 191 -28.83 -16.73 -0.47
C LYS A 191 -28.02 -18.01 -0.30
N PRO A 192 -26.82 -17.98 0.28
CA PRO A 192 -26.06 -19.20 0.53
C PRO A 192 -26.80 -20.06 1.56
N ALA A 193 -26.76 -21.38 1.40
CA ALA A 193 -27.14 -22.33 2.44
C ALA A 193 -26.23 -22.13 3.68
N LYS A 194 -26.52 -22.88 4.73
CA LYS A 194 -25.73 -22.84 5.97
C LYS A 194 -24.25 -23.09 5.66
N GLU A 195 -23.40 -22.25 6.18
CA GLU A 195 -21.96 -22.40 6.08
C GLU A 195 -21.50 -23.77 6.62
N VAL A 196 -20.72 -24.49 5.84
CA VAL A 196 -20.04 -25.70 6.26
C VAL A 196 -18.86 -25.29 7.17
N ALA A 197 -18.74 -25.91 8.34
CA ALA A 197 -17.64 -25.61 9.26
C ALA A 197 -16.28 -25.99 8.63
N ALA A 198 -15.27 -25.15 8.87
CA ALA A 198 -13.91 -25.43 8.41
C ALA A 198 -13.36 -26.66 9.14
N SER A 199 -12.80 -27.60 8.38
CA SER A 199 -12.02 -28.74 8.88
C SER A 199 -10.88 -29.04 7.93
N ALA A 200 -9.93 -29.89 8.33
CA ALA A 200 -8.83 -30.31 7.45
C ALA A 200 -9.35 -30.98 6.18
N GLU A 201 -10.40 -31.80 6.29
CA GLU A 201 -11.03 -32.50 5.17
C GLU A 201 -11.73 -31.52 4.22
N VAL A 202 -12.44 -30.53 4.77
CA VAL A 202 -13.10 -29.48 3.97
C VAL A 202 -12.08 -28.63 3.23
N ILE A 203 -10.97 -28.26 3.88
CA ILE A 203 -9.88 -27.51 3.26
C ILE A 203 -9.20 -28.35 2.16
N ALA A 204 -8.95 -29.65 2.41
CA ALA A 204 -8.38 -30.55 1.41
C ALA A 204 -9.31 -30.69 0.19
N LYS A 205 -10.61 -30.88 0.40
CA LYS A 205 -11.62 -30.84 -0.67
C LYS A 205 -11.58 -29.52 -1.44
N GLY A 206 -11.47 -28.38 -0.75
CA GLY A 206 -11.35 -27.06 -1.35
C GLY A 206 -10.12 -26.94 -2.26
N LYS A 207 -8.99 -27.50 -1.84
CA LYS A 207 -7.77 -27.56 -2.67
C LYS A 207 -7.98 -28.37 -3.96
N ASP A 208 -8.72 -29.46 -3.89
CA ASP A 208 -9.05 -30.26 -5.08
C ASP A 208 -10.03 -29.50 -6.00
N VAL A 209 -11.00 -28.76 -5.43
CA VAL A 209 -11.88 -27.89 -6.20
C VAL A 209 -11.08 -26.78 -6.89
N TYR A 210 -10.12 -26.16 -6.20
CA TYR A 210 -9.24 -25.13 -6.74
C TYR A 210 -8.48 -25.61 -7.98
N LYS A 211 -7.96 -26.83 -7.92
CA LYS A 211 -7.27 -27.48 -9.06
C LYS A 211 -8.24 -27.81 -10.20
N ARG A 212 -9.37 -28.43 -9.88
CA ARG A 212 -10.37 -28.91 -10.87
C ARG A 212 -11.05 -27.73 -11.58
N ALA A 213 -11.36 -26.65 -10.87
CA ALA A 213 -11.93 -25.43 -11.42
C ALA A 213 -10.88 -24.49 -12.04
N LYS A 214 -9.60 -24.92 -12.09
CA LYS A 214 -8.48 -24.21 -12.73
C LYS A 214 -8.22 -22.81 -12.20
N CYS A 215 -8.53 -22.56 -10.94
CA CYS A 215 -8.30 -21.26 -10.32
C CYS A 215 -6.83 -20.84 -10.39
N TRP A 216 -5.93 -21.84 -10.39
CA TRP A 216 -4.48 -21.65 -10.46
C TRP A 216 -4.00 -21.03 -11.77
N GLU A 217 -4.76 -21.15 -12.88
CA GLU A 217 -4.36 -20.53 -14.15
C GLU A 217 -4.21 -19.00 -14.03
N CYS A 218 -5.04 -18.37 -13.20
CA CYS A 218 -4.95 -16.94 -12.91
C CYS A 218 -4.31 -16.66 -11.55
N HIS A 219 -4.73 -17.39 -10.49
CA HIS A 219 -4.30 -17.12 -9.13
C HIS A 219 -2.99 -17.82 -8.72
N GLY A 220 -2.41 -18.68 -9.57
CA GLY A 220 -1.19 -19.43 -9.28
C GLY A 220 -1.42 -20.65 -8.40
N GLN A 221 -0.44 -21.53 -8.32
CA GLN A 221 -0.53 -22.80 -7.56
C GLN A 221 -0.67 -22.53 -6.04
N GLU A 222 -0.03 -21.49 -5.55
CA GLU A 222 -0.03 -21.08 -4.14
C GLU A 222 -0.96 -19.90 -3.86
N GLY A 223 -1.78 -19.49 -4.85
CA GLY A 223 -2.73 -18.42 -4.70
C GLY A 223 -2.13 -17.00 -4.71
N ARG A 224 -0.89 -16.80 -5.19
CA ARG A 224 -0.19 -15.51 -5.20
C ARG A 224 -0.62 -14.55 -6.32
N GLY A 225 -1.59 -14.93 -7.14
CA GLY A 225 -1.99 -14.16 -8.32
C GLY A 225 -0.98 -14.23 -9.47
N ASP A 226 -0.11 -15.23 -9.46
CA ASP A 226 1.02 -15.46 -10.36
C ASP A 226 0.78 -16.60 -11.37
N GLY A 227 -0.49 -16.89 -11.67
CA GLY A 227 -0.84 -17.88 -12.67
C GLY A 227 -0.40 -17.46 -14.07
N GLU A 228 -0.21 -18.44 -14.97
CA GLU A 228 0.26 -18.21 -16.34
C GLU A 228 -0.62 -17.24 -17.14
N ALA A 229 -1.92 -17.24 -16.87
CA ALA A 229 -2.86 -16.32 -17.51
C ALA A 229 -2.83 -14.90 -16.90
N ALA A 230 -2.31 -14.72 -15.68
CA ALA A 230 -2.38 -13.47 -14.94
C ALA A 230 -1.82 -12.25 -15.69
N PRO A 231 -0.69 -12.31 -16.43
CA PRO A 231 -0.16 -11.17 -17.17
C PRO A 231 -1.06 -10.67 -18.31
N LYS A 232 -1.96 -11.52 -18.80
CA LYS A 232 -2.81 -11.26 -19.96
C LYS A 232 -4.23 -10.79 -19.59
N LEU A 233 -4.55 -10.75 -18.29
CA LEU A 233 -5.90 -10.41 -17.83
C LEU A 233 -6.25 -8.95 -18.15
N LYS A 234 -7.44 -8.75 -18.69
CA LYS A 234 -8.02 -7.43 -18.97
C LYS A 234 -9.46 -7.41 -18.47
N ASP A 235 -9.93 -6.25 -18.07
CA ASP A 235 -11.35 -6.02 -17.79
C ASP A 235 -12.11 -5.68 -19.09
N ASP A 236 -13.44 -5.53 -18.98
CA ASP A 236 -14.31 -5.24 -20.14
C ASP A 236 -14.00 -3.88 -20.80
N ALA A 237 -13.35 -2.97 -20.08
CA ALA A 237 -12.86 -1.73 -20.65
C ALA A 237 -11.53 -1.91 -21.43
N GLY A 238 -10.95 -3.12 -21.37
CA GLY A 238 -9.66 -3.47 -21.98
C GLY A 238 -8.46 -3.03 -21.16
N ASP A 239 -8.67 -2.61 -19.90
CA ASP A 239 -7.59 -2.27 -19.01
C ASP A 239 -6.97 -3.53 -18.40
N ARG A 240 -5.64 -3.51 -18.21
CA ARG A 240 -4.95 -4.60 -17.50
C ARG A 240 -5.46 -4.68 -16.07
N ILE A 241 -5.74 -5.88 -15.63
CA ILE A 241 -6.08 -6.17 -14.24
C ILE A 241 -5.18 -7.29 -13.72
N ARG A 242 -5.14 -7.42 -12.41
CA ARG A 242 -4.36 -8.48 -11.76
C ARG A 242 -5.26 -9.47 -11.06
N ALA A 243 -4.94 -10.74 -11.18
CA ALA A 243 -5.48 -11.75 -10.30
C ALA A 243 -5.12 -11.40 -8.85
N ALA A 244 -6.08 -11.54 -7.93
CA ALA A 244 -5.83 -11.26 -6.52
C ALA A 244 -4.77 -12.23 -5.96
N ASP A 245 -3.85 -11.69 -5.17
CA ASP A 245 -2.99 -12.46 -4.28
C ASP A 245 -3.84 -12.92 -3.09
N LEU A 246 -4.22 -14.19 -3.09
CA LEU A 246 -5.10 -14.78 -2.08
C LEU A 246 -4.38 -15.01 -0.74
N THR A 247 -3.05 -14.89 -0.71
CA THR A 247 -2.28 -15.00 0.53
C THR A 247 -2.37 -13.73 1.38
N LYS A 248 -2.68 -12.60 0.75
CA LYS A 248 -2.80 -11.27 1.38
C LYS A 248 -4.25 -10.95 1.69
N GLY A 249 -4.80 -11.54 2.75
CA GLY A 249 -6.21 -11.39 3.12
C GLY A 249 -6.70 -9.95 3.20
N TRP A 250 -5.86 -9.03 3.70
CA TRP A 250 -6.19 -7.60 3.81
C TRP A 250 -6.36 -6.87 2.47
N ARG A 251 -5.87 -7.45 1.37
CA ARG A 251 -6.01 -6.89 0.03
C ARG A 251 -7.17 -7.47 -0.76
N ILE A 252 -7.88 -8.45 -0.23
CA ILE A 252 -9.05 -9.05 -0.90
C ILE A 252 -10.19 -8.03 -0.92
N LYS A 253 -10.41 -7.42 -2.07
CA LYS A 253 -11.29 -6.27 -2.28
C LYS A 253 -12.76 -6.52 -1.90
N GLY A 254 -13.24 -7.75 -2.06
CA GLY A 254 -14.63 -8.13 -1.76
C GLY A 254 -14.91 -8.56 -0.33
N GLY A 255 -13.86 -8.62 0.50
CA GLY A 255 -13.89 -9.16 1.87
C GLY A 255 -13.10 -10.45 1.97
N ARG A 256 -12.51 -10.70 3.14
CA ARG A 256 -11.54 -11.78 3.40
C ARG A 256 -12.10 -12.99 4.13
N GLU A 257 -13.34 -12.90 4.60
CA GLU A 257 -13.97 -13.99 5.33
C GLU A 257 -14.51 -15.07 4.37
N ALA A 258 -14.61 -16.30 4.85
CA ALA A 258 -15.06 -17.43 4.02
C ALA A 258 -16.40 -17.14 3.31
N ARG A 259 -17.33 -16.48 3.99
CA ARG A 259 -18.61 -16.06 3.41
C ARG A 259 -18.46 -15.03 2.29
N ASP A 260 -17.57 -14.05 2.44
CA ASP A 260 -17.32 -13.06 1.38
C ASP A 260 -16.71 -13.71 0.14
N ILE A 261 -15.77 -14.65 0.37
CA ILE A 261 -15.11 -15.43 -0.68
C ILE A 261 -16.12 -16.36 -1.39
N PHE A 262 -16.98 -17.06 -0.61
CA PHE A 262 -18.07 -17.86 -1.17
C PHE A 262 -18.97 -17.03 -2.08
N MET A 263 -19.34 -15.82 -1.65
CA MET A 263 -20.15 -14.92 -2.47
C MET A 263 -19.44 -14.56 -3.78
N ARG A 264 -18.11 -14.35 -3.78
CA ARG A 264 -17.35 -14.07 -5.02
C ARG A 264 -17.43 -15.23 -6.01
N PHE A 265 -17.33 -16.47 -5.53
CA PHE A 265 -17.51 -17.64 -6.39
C PHE A 265 -18.95 -17.79 -6.90
N SER A 266 -19.92 -17.41 -6.09
CA SER A 266 -21.34 -17.56 -6.44
C SER A 266 -21.85 -16.46 -7.38
N THR A 267 -21.31 -15.24 -7.27
CA THR A 267 -21.78 -14.11 -8.07
C THR A 267 -20.82 -13.74 -9.21
N GLY A 268 -19.59 -14.22 -9.18
CA GLY A 268 -18.53 -13.71 -10.04
C GLY A 268 -18.17 -12.25 -9.74
N MET A 269 -17.38 -11.66 -10.61
CA MET A 269 -16.98 -10.25 -10.54
C MET A 269 -17.19 -9.61 -11.90
N ASP A 270 -18.41 -9.09 -12.16
CA ASP A 270 -18.79 -8.53 -13.44
C ASP A 270 -17.82 -7.47 -13.94
N GLY A 271 -17.56 -7.45 -15.22
CA GLY A 271 -16.56 -6.61 -15.84
C GLY A 271 -15.13 -7.11 -15.66
N THR A 272 -14.94 -8.37 -15.22
CA THR A 272 -13.62 -9.01 -15.14
C THR A 272 -13.70 -10.47 -15.61
N PRO A 273 -12.55 -11.11 -15.96
CA PRO A 273 -12.51 -12.53 -16.29
C PRO A 273 -12.85 -13.50 -15.15
N MET A 274 -13.12 -13.03 -13.92
CA MET A 274 -13.54 -13.88 -12.80
C MET A 274 -15.03 -14.24 -12.91
N PRO A 275 -15.39 -15.46 -13.40
CA PRO A 275 -16.79 -15.82 -13.65
C PRO A 275 -17.54 -16.16 -12.35
N SER A 276 -18.87 -16.28 -12.46
CA SER A 276 -19.66 -17.02 -11.48
C SER A 276 -19.42 -18.53 -11.64
N PHE A 277 -19.30 -19.24 -10.53
CA PHE A 277 -19.24 -20.69 -10.48
C PHE A 277 -20.54 -21.31 -9.92
N ALA A 278 -21.63 -20.55 -9.88
CA ALA A 278 -22.90 -21.03 -9.33
C ALA A 278 -23.44 -22.23 -10.08
N ASP A 279 -23.29 -22.25 -11.40
CA ASP A 279 -23.79 -23.33 -12.28
C ASP A 279 -22.83 -24.51 -12.40
N SER A 280 -21.54 -24.30 -12.18
CA SER A 280 -20.48 -25.32 -12.37
C SER A 280 -20.04 -26.01 -11.09
N LEU A 281 -20.23 -25.40 -9.94
CA LEU A 281 -19.88 -25.94 -8.62
C LEU A 281 -21.11 -25.93 -7.70
N ASN A 282 -21.38 -27.05 -7.05
CA ASN A 282 -22.41 -27.11 -6.01
C ASN A 282 -22.02 -26.27 -4.79
N GLU A 283 -22.97 -26.03 -3.89
CA GLU A 283 -22.74 -25.16 -2.72
C GLU A 283 -21.67 -25.72 -1.76
N GLU A 284 -21.63 -27.03 -1.57
CA GLU A 284 -20.64 -27.66 -0.69
C GLU A 284 -19.21 -27.47 -1.24
N ASP A 285 -19.02 -27.62 -2.55
CA ASP A 285 -17.74 -27.37 -3.21
C ASP A 285 -17.32 -25.89 -3.12
N ARG A 286 -18.27 -24.97 -3.29
CA ARG A 286 -17.99 -23.53 -3.14
C ARG A 286 -17.61 -23.15 -1.70
N TRP A 287 -18.23 -23.77 -0.67
CA TRP A 287 -17.83 -23.57 0.71
C TRP A 287 -16.45 -24.17 1.00
N ALA A 288 -16.19 -25.38 0.52
CA ALA A 288 -14.87 -26.00 0.65
C ALA A 288 -13.78 -25.13 -0.01
N LEU A 289 -14.03 -24.63 -1.22
CA LEU A 289 -13.14 -23.71 -1.92
C LEU A 289 -12.93 -22.40 -1.14
N ALA A 290 -13.99 -21.85 -0.54
CA ALA A 290 -13.89 -20.63 0.26
C ALA A 290 -13.00 -20.84 1.51
N HIS A 291 -13.13 -21.96 2.20
CA HIS A 291 -12.26 -22.30 3.34
C HIS A 291 -10.83 -22.57 2.91
N TYR A 292 -10.61 -23.20 1.74
CA TYR A 292 -9.26 -23.35 1.19
C TYR A 292 -8.62 -21.99 0.90
N VAL A 293 -9.33 -21.10 0.19
CA VAL A 293 -8.81 -19.74 -0.09
C VAL A 293 -8.59 -18.95 1.21
N LYS A 294 -9.45 -19.11 2.21
CA LYS A 294 -9.23 -18.52 3.54
C LYS A 294 -7.95 -19.06 4.20
N SER A 295 -7.66 -20.34 4.04
CA SER A 295 -6.45 -20.96 4.59
C SER A 295 -5.15 -20.52 3.89
N LEU A 296 -5.22 -19.97 2.68
CA LEU A 296 -4.07 -19.38 1.99
C LEU A 296 -3.64 -18.03 2.57
N GLN A 297 -4.48 -17.36 3.37
CA GLN A 297 -4.22 -16.03 3.94
C GLN A 297 -3.16 -16.09 5.05
N THR A 298 -1.95 -16.42 4.68
CA THR A 298 -0.81 -16.61 5.61
C THR A 298 0.14 -15.42 5.67
N ALA A 299 0.06 -14.50 4.70
CA ALA A 299 0.90 -13.32 4.69
C ALA A 299 0.49 -12.37 5.84
N GLU A 300 1.47 -11.86 6.54
CA GLU A 300 1.24 -10.90 7.62
C GLU A 300 0.79 -9.55 7.06
N GLU A 301 -0.27 -9.01 7.64
CA GLU A 301 -0.74 -7.67 7.30
C GLU A 301 0.32 -6.66 7.72
N PRO A 302 0.75 -5.75 6.81
CA PRO A 302 1.65 -4.67 7.21
C PRO A 302 1.03 -3.90 8.37
N GLY A 303 1.72 -3.90 9.51
CA GLY A 303 1.24 -3.21 10.71
C GLY A 303 1.37 -1.70 10.61
N ASP A 304 0.75 -1.00 11.57
CA ASP A 304 0.86 0.46 11.71
C ASP A 304 2.26 0.99 12.12
N PRO A 305 3.16 0.20 12.78
CA PRO A 305 4.47 0.73 13.10
C PRO A 305 5.24 1.05 11.82
N VAL A 306 5.53 2.32 11.63
CA VAL A 306 6.42 2.80 10.56
C VAL A 306 7.90 2.71 10.97
N VAL A 307 8.21 1.99 12.05
CA VAL A 307 9.55 1.91 12.65
C VAL A 307 10.03 0.46 12.68
N LEU A 308 11.08 0.21 11.90
CA LEU A 308 11.85 -1.04 11.95
C LEU A 308 12.86 -0.98 13.11
N ARG A 309 12.83 -1.97 13.99
CA ARG A 309 13.85 -2.16 15.03
C ARG A 309 14.95 -3.07 14.51
N ALA A 310 16.15 -2.52 14.29
CA ALA A 310 17.31 -3.31 13.93
C ALA A 310 17.91 -3.92 15.21
N THR A 311 17.92 -5.24 15.28
CA THR A 311 18.44 -5.97 16.45
C THR A 311 19.96 -6.11 16.35
N ARG A 312 20.66 -5.93 17.48
CA ARG A 312 22.11 -6.09 17.54
C ARG A 312 22.50 -7.57 17.58
N LEU A 313 23.38 -7.97 16.68
CA LEU A 313 24.01 -9.29 16.67
C LEU A 313 25.46 -9.21 17.15
N ALA A 314 25.88 -10.21 17.93
CA ALA A 314 27.29 -10.43 18.21
C ALA A 314 27.95 -11.17 17.02
N GLY A 315 29.03 -10.62 16.47
CA GLY A 315 29.75 -11.24 15.36
C GLY A 315 29.29 -10.81 13.96
N PRO A 316 29.59 -11.62 12.92
CA PRO A 316 29.31 -11.25 11.53
C PRO A 316 27.80 -11.24 11.23
N LEU A 317 27.38 -10.23 10.45
CA LEU A 317 26.00 -10.12 9.98
C LEU A 317 25.69 -11.17 8.91
N PRO A 318 24.43 -11.62 8.80
CA PRO A 318 24.04 -12.56 7.75
C PRO A 318 24.08 -11.87 6.39
N GLY A 319 24.98 -12.34 5.52
CA GLY A 319 25.12 -11.85 4.14
C GLY A 319 24.38 -12.70 3.12
N ASP A 320 23.86 -13.87 3.50
CA ASP A 320 23.05 -14.72 2.65
C ASP A 320 21.56 -14.42 2.87
N PRO A 321 20.79 -14.19 1.80
CA PRO A 321 19.33 -13.94 1.91
C PRO A 321 18.54 -15.09 2.54
N ASP A 322 19.04 -16.33 2.48
CA ASP A 322 18.39 -17.52 3.04
C ASP A 322 18.99 -17.98 4.39
N ASP A 323 19.83 -17.13 5.02
CA ASP A 323 20.36 -17.39 6.36
C ASP A 323 19.22 -17.48 7.39
N ALA A 324 19.16 -18.60 8.12
CA ALA A 324 18.10 -18.90 9.07
C ALA A 324 17.93 -17.82 10.17
N ARG A 325 18.96 -17.04 10.47
CA ARG A 325 18.90 -15.95 11.45
C ARG A 325 17.89 -14.88 11.06
N TRP A 326 17.65 -14.67 9.76
CA TRP A 326 16.65 -13.69 9.30
C TRP A 326 15.23 -14.01 9.79
N ALA A 327 14.90 -15.27 10.03
CA ALA A 327 13.57 -15.67 10.50
C ALA A 327 13.23 -15.09 11.89
N THR A 328 14.26 -14.78 12.71
CA THR A 328 14.07 -14.23 14.07
C THR A 328 14.19 -12.71 14.14
N ALA A 329 14.60 -12.05 13.03
CA ALA A 329 14.68 -10.59 12.98
C ALA A 329 13.27 -9.97 12.99
N PRO A 330 13.06 -8.91 13.79
CA PRO A 330 11.85 -8.09 13.65
C PRO A 330 11.70 -7.61 12.20
N PHE A 331 10.47 -7.54 11.72
CA PHE A 331 10.20 -7.09 10.36
C PHE A 331 9.28 -5.87 10.35
N LEU A 332 9.32 -5.16 9.24
CA LEU A 332 8.41 -4.08 8.90
C LEU A 332 7.86 -4.34 7.50
N GLY A 333 6.54 -4.42 7.36
CA GLY A 333 5.86 -4.40 6.07
C GLY A 333 5.78 -2.96 5.55
N VAL A 334 6.48 -2.65 4.47
CA VAL A 334 6.47 -1.34 3.83
C VAL A 334 5.55 -1.37 2.61
N PRO A 335 4.38 -0.72 2.66
CA PRO A 335 3.48 -0.67 1.51
C PRO A 335 4.06 0.23 0.42
N LEU A 336 3.91 -0.20 -0.83
CA LEU A 336 4.29 0.56 -2.01
C LEU A 336 3.07 0.99 -2.81
N ALA A 337 3.22 2.10 -3.51
CA ALA A 337 2.25 2.63 -4.47
C ALA A 337 2.97 2.99 -5.77
N GLY A 338 2.22 3.01 -6.87
CA GLY A 338 2.77 3.46 -8.15
C GLY A 338 3.22 4.92 -8.11
N GLN A 339 4.28 5.23 -8.82
CA GLN A 339 4.81 6.58 -8.91
C GLN A 339 3.90 7.45 -9.79
N VAL A 340 3.22 8.44 -9.21
CA VAL A 340 2.32 9.38 -9.89
C VAL A 340 2.74 10.84 -9.76
N LEU A 341 3.91 11.10 -9.15
CA LEU A 341 4.39 12.44 -8.81
C LEU A 341 5.09 13.13 -9.99
N ALA A 342 5.77 12.36 -10.81
CA ALA A 342 6.54 12.86 -11.97
C ALA A 342 6.24 12.04 -13.23
N ARG A 343 6.45 12.66 -14.38
CA ARG A 343 6.32 11.99 -15.69
C ARG A 343 7.61 11.23 -16.04
N PRO A 344 7.53 10.03 -16.62
CA PRO A 344 6.31 9.25 -16.85
C PRO A 344 5.74 8.69 -15.53
N ARG A 345 4.42 8.81 -15.35
CA ARG A 345 3.71 8.25 -14.19
C ARG A 345 3.48 6.76 -14.37
N TRP A 346 3.47 6.05 -13.25
CA TRP A 346 3.27 4.61 -13.27
C TRP A 346 2.26 4.19 -12.19
N GLN A 347 1.02 3.91 -12.57
CA GLN A 347 -0.03 3.49 -11.65
C GLN A 347 -0.10 1.97 -11.50
N ASN A 348 0.32 1.24 -12.54
CA ASN A 348 0.20 -0.22 -12.60
C ASN A 348 1.48 -0.93 -12.13
N HIS A 349 1.95 -0.56 -10.93
CA HIS A 349 3.10 -1.21 -10.31
C HIS A 349 2.78 -2.66 -9.92
N SER A 350 3.78 -3.54 -9.93
CA SER A 350 3.62 -4.95 -9.57
C SER A 350 3.94 -5.21 -8.09
N VAL A 351 4.94 -4.55 -7.56
CA VAL A 351 5.36 -4.73 -6.17
C VAL A 351 4.50 -3.87 -5.25
N ASP A 352 3.62 -4.50 -4.51
CA ASP A 352 2.66 -3.83 -3.62
C ASP A 352 3.19 -3.52 -2.23
N ALA A 353 4.12 -4.35 -1.75
CA ALA A 353 4.73 -4.23 -0.44
C ALA A 353 6.09 -4.93 -0.40
N VAL A 354 6.96 -4.44 0.46
CA VAL A 354 8.27 -5.04 0.75
C VAL A 354 8.35 -5.29 2.24
N THR A 355 8.69 -6.52 2.63
CA THR A 355 9.06 -6.84 4.01
C THR A 355 10.51 -6.49 4.22
N VAL A 356 10.80 -5.65 5.22
CA VAL A 356 12.16 -5.19 5.54
C VAL A 356 12.54 -5.70 6.93
N ARG A 357 13.71 -6.33 7.04
CA ARG A 357 14.33 -6.76 8.29
C ARG A 357 15.70 -6.12 8.42
N ALA A 358 16.20 -5.93 9.62
CA ALA A 358 17.55 -5.39 9.80
C ALA A 358 18.24 -5.99 11.02
N TYR A 359 19.53 -6.27 10.84
CA TYR A 359 20.48 -6.55 11.89
C TYR A 359 21.64 -5.57 11.85
N TYR A 360 22.23 -5.29 12.97
CA TYR A 360 23.46 -4.51 13.04
C TYR A 360 24.43 -5.10 14.06
N ASN A 361 25.71 -4.75 13.94
CA ASN A 361 26.75 -5.01 14.93
C ASN A 361 27.56 -3.73 15.16
N ASP A 362 28.73 -3.83 15.82
CA ASP A 362 29.53 -2.66 16.15
C ASP A 362 30.13 -1.94 14.94
N SER A 363 30.10 -2.56 13.77
CA SER A 363 30.77 -2.04 12.56
C SER A 363 29.86 -1.82 11.38
N ALA A 364 28.74 -2.56 11.27
CA ALA A 364 27.92 -2.60 10.07
C ALA A 364 26.43 -2.78 10.37
N ILE A 365 25.61 -2.47 9.38
CA ILE A 365 24.17 -2.78 9.31
C ILE A 365 23.88 -3.59 8.06
N ALA A 366 22.99 -4.57 8.17
CA ALA A 366 22.45 -5.34 7.06
C ALA A 366 20.94 -5.25 7.05
N PHE A 367 20.39 -5.00 5.86
CA PHE A 367 18.96 -5.05 5.58
C PHE A 367 18.66 -6.27 4.72
N LEU A 368 17.58 -7.00 5.05
CA LEU A 368 16.95 -7.97 4.18
C LEU A 368 15.64 -7.37 3.67
N LEU A 369 15.46 -7.36 2.35
CA LEU A 369 14.25 -6.93 1.67
C LEU A 369 13.64 -8.14 0.97
N GLU A 370 12.34 -8.38 1.18
CA GLU A 370 11.61 -9.50 0.58
C GLU A 370 10.35 -8.98 -0.09
N TRP A 371 10.10 -9.38 -1.34
CA TRP A 371 8.88 -9.05 -2.08
C TRP A 371 8.47 -10.16 -3.02
N ASP A 372 7.18 -10.21 -3.34
CA ASP A 372 6.64 -11.14 -4.32
C ASP A 372 6.94 -10.64 -5.73
N ASP A 373 7.50 -11.51 -6.55
CA ASP A 373 7.82 -11.27 -7.94
C ASP A 373 7.66 -12.57 -8.74
N ARG A 374 6.82 -12.51 -9.78
CA ARG A 374 6.42 -13.69 -10.55
C ARG A 374 7.50 -14.24 -11.44
N SER A 375 8.44 -13.39 -11.84
CA SER A 375 9.53 -13.67 -12.76
C SER A 375 10.86 -13.33 -12.13
N ARG A 376 11.89 -13.87 -12.72
CA ARG A 376 13.26 -13.54 -12.39
C ARG A 376 13.89 -12.84 -13.58
N ASP A 377 13.86 -11.51 -13.55
CA ASP A 377 14.32 -10.70 -14.67
C ASP A 377 15.74 -10.17 -14.41
N THR A 378 16.71 -10.82 -15.02
CA THR A 378 18.15 -10.56 -14.79
C THR A 378 18.88 -10.01 -16.01
N ASP A 379 18.18 -9.78 -17.11
CA ASP A 379 18.71 -9.13 -18.29
C ASP A 379 18.34 -7.65 -18.29
N HIS A 380 19.26 -6.77 -18.70
CA HIS A 380 18.98 -5.36 -18.85
C HIS A 380 19.50 -4.81 -20.17
N GLN A 381 18.64 -4.85 -21.16
CA GLN A 381 18.85 -4.26 -22.48
C GLN A 381 17.62 -3.40 -22.81
N PRO A 382 17.49 -2.23 -22.16
CA PRO A 382 16.38 -1.33 -22.48
C PRO A 382 16.53 -0.89 -23.93
N GLY A 383 15.47 -1.02 -24.70
CA GLY A 383 15.37 -0.38 -26.01
C GLY A 383 15.54 1.14 -25.87
N PRO A 384 15.71 1.88 -26.98
CA PRO A 384 15.75 3.32 -26.94
C PRO A 384 14.55 3.79 -26.11
N GLU A 385 14.77 4.72 -25.18
CA GLU A 385 13.67 5.43 -24.55
C GLU A 385 12.85 6.03 -25.70
N ALA A 386 11.89 5.25 -26.22
CA ALA A 386 10.82 5.82 -26.99
C ALA A 386 10.34 6.97 -26.12
N GLU A 387 10.28 8.19 -26.66
CA GLU A 387 9.60 9.28 -25.98
C GLU A 387 8.33 8.67 -25.42
N LEU A 388 8.35 8.36 -24.12
CA LEU A 388 7.19 7.90 -23.41
C LEU A 388 6.26 9.09 -23.42
N LYS A 389 5.61 9.31 -24.56
CA LYS A 389 4.45 10.18 -24.65
C LYS A 389 3.60 9.71 -23.50
N GLU A 390 3.41 10.58 -22.53
CA GLU A 390 2.54 10.32 -21.42
C GLU A 390 1.33 9.62 -22.01
N ALA A 391 1.19 8.33 -21.70
CA ALA A 391 0.23 7.49 -22.36
C ALA A 391 -1.10 8.20 -22.25
N THR A 392 -1.62 8.59 -23.39
CA THR A 392 -2.98 9.06 -23.47
C THR A 392 -3.82 7.97 -22.83
N TYR A 393 -4.45 8.31 -21.73
CA TYR A 393 -5.36 7.42 -21.03
C TYR A 393 -6.32 6.75 -22.04
N PRO A 394 -6.43 5.42 -22.07
CA PRO A 394 -6.04 4.42 -21.08
C PRO A 394 -4.60 3.89 -21.26
N LEU A 395 -3.98 3.49 -20.14
CA LEU A 395 -2.64 2.87 -20.07
C LEU A 395 -2.53 1.51 -20.81
N ARG A 396 -3.23 1.36 -21.93
CA ARG A 396 -3.41 0.08 -22.63
C ARG A 396 -2.12 -0.47 -23.21
N ASP A 397 -1.11 0.38 -23.46
CA ASP A 397 0.03 0.07 -24.31
C ASP A 397 1.42 0.32 -23.69
N LEU A 398 1.51 0.49 -22.35
CA LEU A 398 2.80 0.53 -21.66
C LEU A 398 3.29 -0.91 -21.36
N THR A 399 3.22 -1.78 -22.36
CA THR A 399 3.99 -3.02 -22.34
C THR A 399 5.42 -2.73 -22.77
N PRO A 400 6.42 -3.46 -22.24
CA PRO A 400 7.76 -3.43 -22.80
C PRO A 400 7.69 -3.58 -24.30
N GLY A 401 8.46 -2.76 -25.04
CA GLY A 401 8.55 -2.92 -26.49
C GLY A 401 8.99 -4.34 -26.83
N PRO A 402 8.64 -4.88 -28.02
CA PRO A 402 9.13 -6.17 -28.44
C PRO A 402 10.67 -6.16 -28.44
N GLY A 403 11.27 -6.92 -27.54
CA GLY A 403 12.72 -7.01 -27.36
C GLY A 403 13.32 -6.19 -26.21
N ASP A 404 12.53 -5.36 -25.50
CA ASP A 404 12.98 -4.76 -24.25
C ASP A 404 13.19 -5.82 -23.18
N LYS A 405 14.42 -5.91 -22.67
CA LYS A 405 14.75 -6.70 -21.50
C LYS A 405 15.00 -5.73 -20.35
N LEU A 406 14.20 -5.83 -19.31
CA LEU A 406 14.27 -4.95 -18.14
C LEU A 406 14.50 -5.84 -16.91
N ARG A 407 15.39 -5.40 -16.06
CA ARG A 407 15.77 -6.13 -14.85
C ARG A 407 14.84 -5.84 -13.68
N ASP A 408 14.76 -6.77 -12.75
CA ASP A 408 14.26 -6.50 -11.42
C ASP A 408 15.26 -5.68 -10.62
N ALA A 409 14.76 -4.75 -9.82
CA ALA A 409 15.60 -3.90 -8.99
C ALA A 409 14.87 -3.43 -7.75
N ILE A 410 15.62 -3.14 -6.70
CA ILE A 410 15.12 -2.52 -5.48
C ILE A 410 16.12 -1.50 -4.96
N ARG A 411 15.60 -0.41 -4.38
CA ARG A 411 16.41 0.69 -3.89
C ARG A 411 15.98 1.09 -2.50
N LEU A 412 16.95 1.24 -1.59
CA LEU A 412 16.77 1.94 -0.32
C LEU A 412 17.21 3.38 -0.48
N GLN A 413 16.38 4.32 -0.08
CA GLN A 413 16.69 5.74 -0.04
C GLN A 413 16.83 6.20 1.40
N PHE A 414 17.91 6.94 1.68
CA PHE A 414 18.16 7.58 2.98
C PHE A 414 18.41 9.08 2.80
N PRO A 415 18.08 9.94 3.77
CA PRO A 415 18.60 11.30 3.77
C PRO A 415 20.11 11.28 3.95
N VAL A 416 20.83 12.19 3.30
CA VAL A 416 22.30 12.32 3.49
C VAL A 416 22.64 12.67 4.94
N ALA A 417 21.82 13.49 5.58
CA ALA A 417 21.91 13.80 7.00
C ALA A 417 20.55 13.55 7.65
N VAL A 418 20.54 12.94 8.85
CA VAL A 418 19.29 12.70 9.57
C VAL A 418 18.67 14.06 9.94
N PRO A 419 17.48 14.36 9.45
CA PRO A 419 16.87 15.67 9.65
C PRO A 419 16.53 15.90 11.13
N VAL A 420 16.77 17.10 11.59
CA VAL A 420 16.33 17.58 12.89
C VAL A 420 15.03 18.34 12.68
N GLY A 421 13.93 17.85 13.29
CA GLY A 421 12.61 18.45 13.14
C GLY A 421 11.85 18.00 11.86
N PRO A 422 10.85 18.78 11.42
CA PRO A 422 9.97 18.40 10.32
C PRO A 422 10.58 18.54 8.92
N GLU A 423 11.74 19.18 8.79
CA GLU A 423 12.39 19.43 7.50
C GLU A 423 13.11 18.21 6.94
N ARG A 424 12.38 17.31 6.29
CA ARG A 424 12.92 16.13 5.63
C ARG A 424 13.09 16.33 4.11
N PRO A 425 14.08 15.65 3.47
CA PRO A 425 14.05 15.49 2.02
C PRO A 425 12.76 14.78 1.59
N HIS A 426 12.38 14.92 0.33
CA HIS A 426 11.25 14.18 -0.18
C HIS A 426 11.56 12.68 -0.31
N PHE A 427 10.60 11.80 -0.01
CA PHE A 427 10.76 10.34 -0.10
C PHE A 427 10.91 9.84 -1.55
N PHE A 428 10.64 10.69 -2.52
CA PHE A 428 10.86 10.45 -3.93
C PHE A 428 12.05 11.30 -4.41
N LEU A 429 13.25 10.70 -4.36
CA LEU A 429 14.51 11.25 -4.87
C LEU A 429 14.96 12.58 -4.23
N GLY A 430 14.51 12.89 -3.01
CA GLY A 430 14.88 14.15 -2.37
C GLY A 430 14.25 15.39 -2.99
N ASN A 431 14.82 16.54 -2.73
CA ASN A 431 14.46 17.83 -3.33
C ASN A 431 15.67 18.78 -3.34
N ALA A 432 15.58 19.86 -4.11
CA ALA A 432 16.67 20.82 -4.27
C ALA A 432 17.23 21.27 -2.90
N GLY A 433 18.54 21.12 -2.71
CA GLY A 433 19.26 21.44 -1.48
C GLY A 433 19.08 20.42 -0.34
N LYS A 434 18.29 19.36 -0.52
CA LYS A 434 18.12 18.26 0.42
C LYS A 434 18.34 16.92 -0.29
N PRO A 435 19.59 16.57 -0.59
CA PRO A 435 19.92 15.35 -1.32
C PRO A 435 19.67 14.11 -0.50
N VAL A 436 19.53 12.99 -1.21
CA VAL A 436 19.36 11.64 -0.65
C VAL A 436 20.43 10.71 -1.20
N SER A 437 20.85 9.75 -0.37
CA SER A 437 21.69 8.62 -0.74
C SER A 437 20.79 7.44 -1.10
N LEU A 438 21.16 6.73 -2.16
CA LEU A 438 20.38 5.65 -2.74
C LEU A 438 21.27 4.40 -2.81
N TRP A 439 20.79 3.28 -2.26
CA TRP A 439 21.43 1.97 -2.38
C TRP A 439 20.59 1.14 -3.34
N HIS A 440 21.05 1.01 -4.57
CA HIS A 440 20.31 0.44 -5.67
C HIS A 440 20.83 -0.95 -6.02
N TRP A 441 20.13 -1.98 -5.57
CA TRP A 441 20.37 -3.35 -5.97
C TRP A 441 19.77 -3.63 -7.36
N GLN A 442 20.49 -4.40 -8.18
CA GLN A 442 20.19 -4.66 -9.57
C GLN A 442 20.40 -6.14 -9.89
N ALA A 443 19.37 -6.82 -10.39
CA ALA A 443 19.37 -8.26 -10.60
C ALA A 443 20.34 -8.72 -11.70
N ASP A 444 20.59 -7.90 -12.71
CA ASP A 444 21.54 -8.20 -13.79
C ASP A 444 23.01 -8.21 -13.31
N LEU A 445 23.37 -7.30 -12.41
CA LEU A 445 24.69 -7.27 -11.81
C LEU A 445 24.92 -8.47 -10.88
N ASP A 446 23.88 -8.83 -10.11
CA ASP A 446 23.92 -10.01 -9.22
C ASP A 446 24.08 -11.31 -10.02
N ALA A 447 23.31 -11.47 -11.09
CA ALA A 447 23.43 -12.61 -12.02
C ALA A 447 24.79 -12.67 -12.72
N ALA A 448 25.43 -11.53 -12.96
CA ALA A 448 26.78 -11.43 -13.51
C ALA A 448 27.89 -11.71 -12.49
N GLY A 449 27.57 -12.01 -11.23
CA GLY A 449 28.54 -12.23 -10.16
C GLY A 449 29.33 -10.98 -9.74
N LYS A 450 28.79 -9.79 -10.04
CA LYS A 450 29.33 -8.48 -9.62
C LYS A 450 28.69 -8.04 -8.31
N ASN A 451 29.27 -7.03 -7.63
CA ASN A 451 28.52 -6.39 -6.56
C ASN A 451 27.23 -5.78 -7.12
N PRO A 452 26.05 -6.28 -6.72
CA PRO A 452 24.79 -5.85 -7.32
C PRO A 452 24.28 -4.50 -6.80
N VAL A 453 24.92 -3.93 -5.76
CA VAL A 453 24.47 -2.68 -5.17
C VAL A 453 25.34 -1.52 -5.63
N VAL A 454 24.67 -0.53 -6.20
CA VAL A 454 25.30 0.72 -6.67
C VAL A 454 24.81 1.86 -5.79
N LYS A 455 25.74 2.66 -5.24
CA LYS A 455 25.37 3.88 -4.52
C LYS A 455 25.21 5.05 -5.48
N GLU A 456 24.08 5.71 -5.34
CA GLU A 456 23.70 6.84 -6.15
C GLU A 456 23.27 8.02 -5.25
N THR A 457 23.18 9.21 -5.81
CA THR A 457 22.68 10.42 -5.13
C THR A 457 21.61 11.07 -6.00
N ALA A 458 20.54 11.54 -5.38
CA ALA A 458 19.53 12.34 -6.01
C ALA A 458 19.27 13.64 -5.24
N ASP A 459 18.90 14.69 -5.97
CA ASP A 459 18.62 16.03 -5.47
C ASP A 459 17.34 16.57 -6.13
N GLY A 460 16.29 15.74 -6.06
CA GLY A 460 14.99 15.94 -6.67
C GLY A 460 14.81 15.17 -7.98
N PHE A 461 13.56 14.76 -8.25
CA PHE A 461 13.19 13.97 -9.45
C PHE A 461 13.33 14.72 -10.77
N GLN A 462 13.52 16.04 -10.74
CA GLN A 462 13.74 16.87 -11.92
C GLN A 462 15.19 16.82 -12.42
N LYS A 463 16.08 16.21 -11.66
CA LYS A 463 17.48 16.03 -12.00
C LYS A 463 17.79 14.54 -12.16
N PRO A 464 18.73 14.18 -13.04
CA PRO A 464 19.15 12.79 -13.17
C PRO A 464 19.76 12.28 -11.84
N VAL A 465 19.46 11.04 -11.51
CA VAL A 465 20.18 10.31 -10.45
C VAL A 465 21.63 10.17 -10.87
N ARG A 466 22.55 10.40 -9.96
CA ARG A 466 24.00 10.41 -10.22
C ARG A 466 24.69 9.31 -9.45
N LEU A 467 25.52 8.54 -10.13
CA LEU A 467 26.41 7.58 -9.51
C LEU A 467 27.37 8.29 -8.56
N GLN A 468 27.54 7.75 -7.35
CA GLN A 468 28.59 8.21 -6.43
C GLN A 468 29.96 7.70 -6.91
N ALA A 469 31.04 8.42 -6.54
CA ALA A 469 32.39 8.02 -6.88
C ALA A 469 32.74 6.60 -6.36
N ASP A 470 33.68 5.92 -7.01
CA ASP A 470 34.11 4.57 -6.63
C ASP A 470 34.58 4.50 -5.17
N SER A 471 35.23 5.56 -4.67
CA SER A 471 35.64 5.69 -3.28
C SER A 471 34.48 5.62 -2.29
N ALA A 472 33.28 6.02 -2.70
CA ALA A 472 32.07 6.04 -1.90
C ALA A 472 31.25 4.73 -1.99
N GLN A 473 31.59 3.84 -2.94
CA GLN A 473 30.89 2.56 -3.10
C GLN A 473 31.27 1.60 -1.97
N ASP A 474 30.49 1.60 -0.88
CA ASP A 474 30.76 0.82 0.35
C ASP A 474 29.56 -0.04 0.77
N VAL A 475 28.57 -0.20 -0.09
CA VAL A 475 27.47 -1.14 0.09
C VAL A 475 27.74 -2.40 -0.71
N THR A 476 27.56 -3.54 -0.08
CA THR A 476 27.57 -4.84 -0.76
C THR A 476 26.18 -5.47 -0.69
N GLY A 477 25.87 -6.37 -1.61
CA GLY A 477 24.59 -7.06 -1.60
C GLY A 477 24.63 -8.42 -2.24
N LYS A 478 23.53 -9.16 -2.05
CA LYS A 478 23.25 -10.45 -2.66
C LYS A 478 21.76 -10.63 -2.78
N GLY A 479 21.27 -11.08 -3.92
CA GLY A 479 19.89 -11.45 -4.17
C GLY A 479 19.71 -12.96 -4.28
N LEU A 480 18.50 -13.42 -3.96
CA LEU A 480 18.02 -14.76 -4.18
C LEU A 480 16.56 -14.68 -4.63
N TRP A 481 16.30 -15.16 -5.84
CA TRP A 481 14.92 -15.38 -6.28
C TRP A 481 14.56 -16.86 -6.11
N LYS A 482 13.47 -17.11 -5.41
CA LYS A 482 12.99 -18.45 -5.16
C LYS A 482 11.48 -18.45 -4.99
N ASP A 483 10.81 -19.37 -5.65
CA ASP A 483 9.37 -19.60 -5.51
C ASP A 483 8.52 -18.32 -5.69
N GLY A 484 8.81 -17.51 -6.73
CA GLY A 484 8.08 -16.28 -7.04
C GLY A 484 8.33 -15.16 -6.04
N ARG A 485 9.51 -15.13 -5.42
CA ARG A 485 9.89 -14.12 -4.42
C ARG A 485 11.36 -13.76 -4.49
N TRP A 486 11.66 -12.48 -4.45
CA TRP A 486 13.01 -11.99 -4.21
C TRP A 486 13.28 -11.83 -2.72
N LYS A 487 14.48 -12.17 -2.33
CA LYS A 487 15.13 -11.83 -1.07
C LYS A 487 16.46 -11.17 -1.38
N VAL A 488 16.67 -9.96 -0.89
CA VAL A 488 17.88 -9.17 -1.17
C VAL A 488 18.48 -8.69 0.14
N VAL A 489 19.73 -9.04 0.38
CA VAL A 489 20.52 -8.49 1.49
C VAL A 489 21.37 -7.34 0.97
N MET A 490 21.37 -6.22 1.68
CA MET A 490 22.28 -5.10 1.48
C MET A 490 23.02 -4.80 2.79
N THR A 491 24.34 -4.75 2.75
CA THR A 491 25.20 -4.53 3.94
C THR A 491 26.14 -3.36 3.72
N ARG A 492 26.28 -2.51 4.73
CA ARG A 492 27.22 -1.38 4.73
C ARG A 492 27.78 -1.13 6.13
N PRO A 493 29.01 -0.58 6.26
CA PRO A 493 29.50 -0.05 7.53
C PRO A 493 28.57 0.97 8.16
N LEU A 494 28.45 1.04 9.49
CA LEU A 494 27.60 2.03 10.18
C LEU A 494 28.02 3.46 9.82
N VAL A 495 29.31 3.69 9.68
CA VAL A 495 29.88 4.96 9.24
C VAL A 495 30.27 4.84 7.77
N PRO A 496 29.67 5.66 6.87
CA PRO A 496 30.00 5.60 5.46
C PRO A 496 31.43 6.12 5.19
N LYS A 497 32.01 5.66 4.08
CA LYS A 497 33.33 6.17 3.63
C LYS A 497 33.29 7.68 3.37
N GLU A 498 32.21 8.20 2.82
CA GLU A 498 31.99 9.64 2.58
C GLU A 498 30.80 10.15 3.39
N ARG A 499 31.07 10.65 4.61
CA ARG A 499 30.01 11.14 5.54
C ARG A 499 29.19 12.31 5.00
N ALA A 500 29.74 13.09 4.09
CA ALA A 500 29.03 14.21 3.48
C ALA A 500 27.95 13.79 2.45
N ARG A 501 27.95 12.50 2.06
CA ARG A 501 27.07 11.99 0.99
C ARG A 501 26.17 10.86 1.41
N ASP A 502 26.26 10.41 2.67
CA ASP A 502 25.45 9.30 3.15
C ASP A 502 25.25 9.36 4.67
N VAL A 503 24.16 8.75 5.12
CA VAL A 503 23.76 8.73 6.52
C VAL A 503 24.71 7.88 7.37
N THR A 504 25.02 8.33 8.57
CA THR A 504 25.65 7.53 9.61
C THR A 504 24.58 6.87 10.46
N PHE A 505 24.68 5.56 10.68
CA PHE A 505 23.79 4.82 11.55
C PHE A 505 24.29 4.84 12.99
N GLU A 506 23.49 5.43 13.88
CA GLU A 506 23.82 5.55 15.31
C GLU A 506 22.74 4.85 16.13
N PRO A 507 23.10 4.02 17.14
CA PRO A 507 22.13 3.39 18.03
C PRO A 507 21.23 4.40 18.73
N GLY A 508 19.94 4.08 18.82
CA GLY A 508 18.91 4.94 19.46
C GLY A 508 18.40 6.09 18.60
N ARG A 509 18.95 6.30 17.40
CA ARG A 509 18.53 7.36 16.49
C ARG A 509 17.54 6.82 15.46
N LEU A 510 16.41 7.52 15.27
CA LEU A 510 15.44 7.23 14.20
C LEU A 510 15.98 7.74 12.87
N ILE A 511 16.19 6.85 11.92
CA ILE A 511 16.72 7.15 10.59
C ILE A 511 15.64 6.90 9.57
N PRO A 512 15.19 7.90 8.79
CA PRO A 512 14.20 7.71 7.73
C PRO A 512 14.79 6.87 6.60
N PHE A 513 13.96 5.98 6.04
CA PHE A 513 14.25 5.30 4.78
C PHE A 513 12.99 5.19 3.92
N ALA A 514 13.17 5.11 2.61
CA ALA A 514 12.10 4.81 1.66
C ALA A 514 12.54 3.70 0.72
N VAL A 515 11.57 2.98 0.16
CA VAL A 515 11.81 1.87 -0.75
C VAL A 515 11.27 2.20 -2.12
N HIS A 516 12.05 1.92 -3.16
CA HIS A 516 11.63 1.96 -4.56
C HIS A 516 11.86 0.58 -5.17
N ALA A 517 10.92 0.07 -5.97
CA ALA A 517 11.01 -1.24 -6.59
C ALA A 517 10.61 -1.20 -8.07
N TRP A 518 11.21 -2.08 -8.86
CA TRP A 518 10.96 -2.28 -10.27
C TRP A 518 10.83 -3.78 -10.57
N ASP A 519 9.82 -4.13 -11.34
CA ASP A 519 9.60 -5.45 -11.92
C ASP A 519 9.84 -5.37 -13.43
N GLY A 520 10.87 -6.05 -13.90
CA GLY A 520 11.27 -6.06 -15.30
C GLY A 520 10.18 -6.59 -16.22
N ALA A 521 9.51 -7.67 -15.83
CA ALA A 521 8.42 -8.25 -16.60
C ALA A 521 7.19 -7.34 -16.68
N ASN A 522 6.99 -6.44 -15.70
CA ASN A 522 5.92 -5.45 -15.74
C ASN A 522 6.27 -4.20 -16.57
N GLY A 523 7.46 -4.14 -17.14
CA GLY A 523 7.92 -3.00 -17.94
C GLY A 523 8.42 -1.81 -17.13
N GLU A 524 8.75 -2.04 -15.87
CA GLU A 524 9.15 -0.98 -14.94
C GLU A 524 10.61 -0.58 -15.14
N ARG A 525 10.87 0.72 -15.32
CA ARG A 525 12.19 1.30 -15.50
C ARG A 525 12.22 2.79 -15.17
N GLY A 526 13.35 3.33 -14.75
CA GLY A 526 13.51 4.76 -14.46
C GLY A 526 12.50 5.28 -13.45
N LEU A 527 11.66 6.23 -13.84
CA LEU A 527 10.59 6.76 -12.99
C LEU A 527 9.32 5.89 -12.98
N MET A 528 9.20 4.90 -13.85
CA MET A 528 8.11 3.92 -13.83
C MET A 528 8.41 2.86 -12.77
N MET A 529 8.02 3.12 -11.52
CA MET A 529 8.36 2.30 -10.37
C MET A 529 7.27 2.32 -9.29
N ALA A 530 7.34 1.35 -8.40
CA ALA A 530 6.65 1.40 -7.11
C ALA A 530 7.52 2.13 -6.08
N LEU A 531 6.89 2.89 -5.18
CA LEU A 531 7.60 3.61 -4.13
C LEU A 531 6.80 3.68 -2.83
N SER A 532 7.52 3.77 -1.69
CA SER A 532 6.94 4.01 -0.37
C SER A 532 7.02 5.49 0.01
N SER A 533 6.26 5.88 1.03
CA SER A 533 6.57 7.05 1.85
C SER A 533 7.75 6.72 2.80
N TRP A 534 8.15 7.70 3.64
CA TRP A 534 9.15 7.47 4.66
C TRP A 534 8.67 6.45 5.70
N ALA A 535 9.47 5.39 5.90
CA ALA A 535 9.53 4.56 7.08
C ALA A 535 10.78 4.93 7.90
N TYR A 536 10.98 4.30 9.04
CA TYR A 536 12.11 4.58 9.91
C TYR A 536 12.80 3.30 10.33
N VAL A 537 14.12 3.37 10.50
CA VAL A 537 14.88 2.34 11.19
C VAL A 537 15.51 2.93 12.46
N VAL A 538 15.47 2.17 13.54
CA VAL A 538 16.17 2.46 14.77
C VAL A 538 17.05 1.26 15.15
N LEU A 539 18.32 1.51 15.39
CA LEU A 539 19.22 0.53 15.94
C LEU A 539 18.96 0.43 17.44
N GLU A 540 18.63 -0.76 17.95
CA GLU A 540 18.34 -0.96 19.37
C GLU A 540 19.60 -0.67 20.18
N ALA A 541 19.55 0.41 20.95
CA ALA A 541 20.67 0.74 21.84
C ALA A 541 20.78 -0.33 22.95
N PRO A 542 21.97 -0.83 23.26
CA PRO A 542 22.14 -1.70 24.40
C PRO A 542 21.73 -0.95 25.67
N VAL A 543 20.85 -1.54 26.46
CA VAL A 543 20.44 -0.95 27.74
C VAL A 543 21.67 -0.95 28.65
N SER A 544 22.11 0.25 29.04
CA SER A 544 23.23 0.39 29.94
C SER A 544 22.96 -0.30 31.28
N ALA A 545 23.88 -1.14 31.75
CA ALA A 545 23.76 -1.73 33.09
C ALA A 545 23.57 -0.65 34.17
N TRP A 546 24.10 0.56 33.94
CA TRP A 546 23.91 1.73 34.80
C TRP A 546 22.45 2.17 34.93
N ALA A 547 21.64 2.00 33.91
CA ALA A 547 20.20 2.30 33.97
C ALA A 547 19.49 1.42 34.99
N TYR A 548 19.85 0.13 35.06
CA TYR A 548 19.32 -0.79 36.08
C TYR A 548 19.90 -0.49 37.47
N LEU A 549 21.19 -0.23 37.56
CA LEU A 549 21.84 0.07 38.83
C LEU A 549 21.36 1.40 39.43
N SER A 550 21.16 2.44 38.62
CA SER A 550 20.65 3.74 39.09
C SER A 550 19.18 3.61 39.56
N SER A 551 18.37 2.85 38.85
CA SER A 551 16.99 2.59 39.27
C SER A 551 16.92 1.80 40.59
N LEU A 552 17.76 0.77 40.73
CA LEU A 552 17.88 0.00 41.98
C LEU A 552 18.35 0.89 43.13
N LEU A 553 19.37 1.72 42.91
CA LEU A 553 19.89 2.67 43.90
C LEU A 553 18.79 3.67 44.34
N ALA A 554 17.99 4.20 43.40
CA ALA A 554 16.91 5.09 43.71
C ALA A 554 15.85 4.40 44.60
N VAL A 555 15.47 3.17 44.29
CA VAL A 555 14.55 2.37 45.14
C VAL A 555 15.14 2.14 46.54
N CYS A 556 16.40 1.80 46.63
CA CYS A 556 17.08 1.62 47.90
C CYS A 556 17.14 2.92 48.73
N VAL A 557 17.44 4.06 48.12
CA VAL A 557 17.45 5.36 48.80
C VAL A 557 16.05 5.73 49.31
N VAL A 558 15.01 5.57 48.49
CA VAL A 558 13.62 5.83 48.91
C VAL A 558 13.24 4.91 50.07
N GLY A 559 13.52 3.62 49.98
CA GLY A 559 13.24 2.67 51.06
C GLY A 559 13.97 3.00 52.38
N LEU A 560 15.22 3.45 52.30
CA LEU A 560 15.97 3.90 53.47
C LEU A 560 15.38 5.17 54.10
N VAL A 561 14.96 6.12 53.29
CA VAL A 561 14.29 7.36 53.74
C VAL A 561 12.95 7.03 54.42
N GLU A 562 12.13 6.18 53.80
CA GLU A 562 10.87 5.73 54.40
C GLU A 562 11.09 4.97 55.72
N TRP A 563 12.06 4.05 55.74
CA TRP A 563 12.41 3.33 56.99
C TRP A 563 12.87 4.29 58.08
N TRP A 564 13.71 5.28 57.74
CA TRP A 564 14.16 6.29 58.71
C TRP A 564 13.01 7.13 59.25
N LEU A 565 12.08 7.59 58.37
CA LEU A 565 10.89 8.34 58.75
C LEU A 565 9.97 7.52 59.69
N VAL A 566 9.68 6.26 59.35
CA VAL A 566 8.87 5.39 60.16
C VAL A 566 9.51 5.14 61.54
N ARG A 567 10.83 4.95 61.60
CA ARG A 567 11.57 4.84 62.88
C ARG A 567 11.50 6.09 63.71
N ARG A 568 11.57 7.25 63.07
CA ARG A 568 11.50 8.56 63.77
C ARG A 568 10.12 8.78 64.36
N VAL A 569 9.06 8.52 63.59
CA VAL A 569 7.67 8.63 64.07
C VAL A 569 7.35 7.62 65.20
N ARG A 570 7.89 6.41 65.15
CA ARG A 570 7.69 5.42 66.23
C ARG A 570 8.48 5.72 67.51
N ARG A 571 9.44 6.66 67.48
CA ARG A 571 10.23 7.06 68.64
C ARG A 571 9.77 8.41 69.25
N ALA A 572 8.90 9.14 68.56
CA ALA A 572 8.16 10.27 69.04
C ALA A 572 6.80 9.83 69.65
#